data_484fb6847f5a2a3c0523e0f22b3d52a9
#
_entry.id   484fb6847f5a2a3c0523e0f22b3d52a9
#
_cell.length_a   1.000
_cell.length_b   1.000
_cell.length_c   1.000
_cell.angle_alpha   90.00
_cell.angle_beta   90.00
_cell.angle_gamma   90.00
#
_symmetry.space_group_name_H-M   'P 1'
#
loop_
_entity.id
_entity.type
_entity.pdbx_description
1 polymer ?
#
loop_
_entity_poly.entity_id
_entity_poly.type
_entity_poly.pdbx_seq_one_letter_code
_entity_poly.pdbx_strand_id
1 'polypeptide(L)'
;MFLFHLVHKSLSHNSTSRFWLLGVILAIFLSALLWGNLPSQAAEPVKLMIFGDSLSAGYGLPKPDSFTEKLTEALKQRGVNVQIVASSVSGDTTSGGKARLAWALADKPDAILLELGANDGLRGLEPALSRANLEDILQRLQQSGTRVLLAGMKAPPNLGKEYAQEFNRIYPELAARFKILLYPFFLEGVVA
;
A
#
# COMPACT_ATOMS: atom_id res chain seq x y z
N MET A 1 36.32 -5.58 36.64
CA MET A 1 37.40 -5.16 37.56
C MET A 1 38.71 -5.92 37.32
N PHE A 2 38.75 -6.94 36.49
CA PHE A 2 39.98 -7.73 36.21
C PHE A 2 40.80 -7.24 34.98
N LEU A 3 40.20 -6.53 34.05
CA LEU A 3 40.89 -6.03 32.84
C LEU A 3 41.74 -4.77 33.09
N PHE A 4 41.44 -4.00 34.11
CA PHE A 4 42.16 -2.75 34.42
C PHE A 4 43.53 -2.99 35.05
N HIS A 5 43.74 -4.14 35.68
CA HIS A 5 45.01 -4.46 36.35
C HIS A 5 46.11 -5.01 35.42
N LEU A 6 45.71 -5.56 34.26
CA LEU A 6 46.66 -6.11 33.27
C LEU A 6 47.28 -5.02 32.38
N VAL A 7 46.56 -3.92 32.16
CA VAL A 7 47.04 -2.80 31.32
C VAL A 7 48.07 -1.94 32.03
N HIS A 8 48.04 -1.87 33.37
CA HIS A 8 48.94 -0.99 34.13
C HIS A 8 50.36 -1.55 34.36
N LYS A 9 50.55 -2.87 34.16
CA LYS A 9 51.86 -3.52 34.39
C LYS A 9 52.75 -3.63 33.15
N SER A 10 52.22 -3.32 31.94
CA SER A 10 52.95 -3.40 30.68
C SER A 10 53.42 -2.06 30.12
N LEU A 11 53.19 -0.95 30.81
CA LEU A 11 53.48 0.41 30.31
C LEU A 11 54.78 1.03 30.78
N SER A 12 55.68 0.27 31.40
CA SER A 12 56.95 0.79 31.84
C SER A 12 58.16 0.17 31.10
N HIS A 13 58.32 0.37 29.82
CA HIS A 13 59.59 0.33 29.07
C HIS A 13 59.31 0.06 27.55
N ASN A 14 58.98 1.05 26.82
CA ASN A 14 59.47 1.30 25.46
C ASN A 14 58.64 2.41 24.79
N SER A 15 59.26 3.49 24.42
CA SER A 15 58.64 4.64 23.76
C SER A 15 58.02 4.25 22.41
N THR A 16 58.58 3.23 21.75
CA THR A 16 58.08 2.71 20.46
C THR A 16 56.70 2.02 20.57
N SER A 17 56.40 1.35 21.69
CA SER A 17 55.09 0.68 21.87
C SER A 17 53.96 1.66 22.09
N ARG A 18 54.21 2.83 22.64
CA ARG A 18 53.23 3.89 22.88
C ARG A 18 52.78 4.55 21.54
N PHE A 19 53.71 4.72 20.59
CA PHE A 19 53.38 5.27 19.26
C PHE A 19 52.57 4.29 18.44
N TRP A 20 52.80 2.97 18.56
CA TRP A 20 52.03 1.94 17.90
C TRP A 20 50.56 1.87 18.41
N LEU A 21 50.38 1.93 19.74
CA LEU A 21 49.05 1.96 20.36
C LEU A 21 48.25 3.21 19.97
N LEU A 22 48.85 4.37 19.91
CA LEU A 22 48.24 5.61 19.48
C LEU A 22 47.86 5.55 18.00
N GLY A 23 48.68 4.97 17.12
CA GLY A 23 48.37 4.75 15.70
C GLY A 23 47.18 3.81 15.46
N VAL A 24 47.09 2.73 16.25
CA VAL A 24 45.97 1.79 16.17
C VAL A 24 44.65 2.43 16.67
N ILE A 25 44.71 3.18 17.79
CA ILE A 25 43.52 3.90 18.31
C ILE A 25 43.07 4.97 17.31
N LEU A 26 43.99 5.72 16.70
CA LEU A 26 43.67 6.72 15.69
C LEU A 26 43.06 6.07 14.41
N ALA A 27 43.59 4.93 13.97
CA ALA A 27 43.04 4.20 12.84
C ALA A 27 41.64 3.65 13.10
N ILE A 28 41.35 3.15 14.32
CA ILE A 28 40.04 2.72 14.74
C ILE A 28 39.04 3.92 14.81
N PHE A 29 39.52 5.07 15.29
CA PHE A 29 38.71 6.29 15.36
C PHE A 29 38.39 6.84 13.96
N LEU A 30 39.35 6.86 13.06
CA LEU A 30 39.14 7.26 11.66
C LEU A 30 38.21 6.28 10.91
N SER A 31 38.34 4.97 11.13
CA SER A 31 37.44 4.00 10.53
C SER A 31 36.00 4.14 11.06
N ALA A 32 35.80 4.42 12.33
CA ALA A 32 34.49 4.68 12.92
C ALA A 32 33.82 5.96 12.34
N LEU A 33 34.63 7.01 12.09
CA LEU A 33 34.14 8.23 11.42
C LEU A 33 33.75 8.02 9.96
N LEU A 34 34.40 7.11 9.25
CA LEU A 34 34.07 6.76 7.87
C LEU A 34 32.83 5.87 7.76
N TRP A 35 32.50 5.06 8.79
CA TRP A 35 31.30 4.24 8.81
C TRP A 35 30.05 5.01 9.22
N GLY A 36 30.20 6.17 9.87
CA GLY A 36 29.07 7.02 10.30
C GLY A 36 28.34 7.77 9.18
N ASN A 37 28.87 7.79 7.96
CA ASN A 37 28.34 8.56 6.83
C ASN A 37 27.81 7.69 5.66
N LEU A 38 27.34 6.47 5.95
CA LEU A 38 26.56 5.78 4.91
C LEU A 38 25.25 6.57 4.70
N PRO A 39 25.00 7.09 3.49
CA PRO A 39 23.72 7.76 3.23
C PRO A 39 22.63 6.76 3.56
N SER A 40 21.73 7.13 4.47
CA SER A 40 20.47 6.42 4.66
C SER A 40 19.77 6.46 3.31
N GLN A 41 19.81 5.35 2.57
CA GLN A 41 19.09 5.23 1.32
C GLN A 41 17.60 5.34 1.68
N ALA A 42 17.00 6.49 1.38
CA ALA A 42 15.57 6.67 1.59
C ALA A 42 14.86 5.51 0.88
N ALA A 43 14.06 4.75 1.60
CA ALA A 43 13.32 3.64 1.02
C ALA A 43 12.50 4.16 -0.16
N GLU A 44 12.56 3.46 -1.28
CA GLU A 44 11.72 3.77 -2.44
C GLU A 44 10.25 3.86 -2.02
N PRO A 45 9.50 4.82 -2.57
CA PRO A 45 8.09 4.96 -2.22
C PRO A 45 7.30 3.72 -2.63
N VAL A 46 6.41 3.26 -1.76
CA VAL A 46 5.46 2.21 -2.09
C VAL A 46 4.53 2.71 -3.19
N LYS A 47 4.47 2.02 -4.32
CA LYS A 47 3.58 2.37 -5.43
C LYS A 47 2.18 1.82 -5.16
N LEU A 48 1.27 2.71 -4.74
CA LEU A 48 -0.13 2.39 -4.46
C LEU A 48 -1.01 2.80 -5.64
N MET A 49 -1.60 1.82 -6.31
CA MET A 49 -2.57 2.08 -7.37
C MET A 49 -3.98 2.22 -6.80
N ILE A 50 -4.70 3.25 -7.22
CA ILE A 50 -6.14 3.39 -6.99
C ILE A 50 -6.85 2.92 -8.25
N PHE A 51 -7.49 1.75 -8.17
CA PHE A 51 -8.13 1.08 -9.28
C PHE A 51 -9.63 0.99 -9.01
N GLY A 52 -10.39 1.86 -9.65
CA GLY A 52 -11.80 2.02 -9.32
C GLY A 52 -12.62 2.70 -10.41
N ASP A 53 -13.72 3.26 -10.00
CA ASP A 53 -14.66 3.95 -10.88
C ASP A 53 -14.72 5.48 -10.65
N SER A 54 -15.88 6.10 -10.86
CA SER A 54 -16.08 7.55 -10.68
C SER A 54 -15.88 8.03 -9.25
N LEU A 55 -16.12 7.17 -8.26
CA LEU A 55 -16.01 7.54 -6.84
C LEU A 55 -14.54 7.82 -6.47
N SER A 56 -13.63 6.99 -6.91
CA SER A 56 -12.20 7.18 -6.68
C SER A 56 -11.53 8.08 -7.73
N ALA A 57 -12.11 8.20 -8.94
CA ALA A 57 -11.65 9.15 -9.95
C ALA A 57 -11.93 10.63 -9.59
N GLY A 58 -12.87 10.89 -8.67
CA GLY A 58 -13.28 12.24 -8.30
C GLY A 58 -14.21 12.89 -9.33
N TYR A 59 -15.07 12.11 -9.99
CA TYR A 59 -16.03 12.62 -10.96
C TYR A 59 -16.91 13.72 -10.36
N GLY A 60 -17.00 14.86 -11.05
CA GLY A 60 -17.80 15.99 -10.60
C GLY A 60 -17.16 16.87 -9.52
N LEU A 61 -15.95 16.54 -9.07
CA LEU A 61 -15.21 17.29 -8.06
C LEU A 61 -14.05 18.08 -8.72
N PRO A 62 -13.69 19.24 -8.17
CA PRO A 62 -12.40 19.86 -8.47
C PRO A 62 -11.25 18.90 -8.12
N LYS A 63 -10.18 18.90 -8.90
CA LYS A 63 -9.06 17.98 -8.72
C LYS A 63 -8.53 17.92 -7.27
N PRO A 64 -8.34 19.05 -6.54
CA PRO A 64 -7.86 19.01 -5.16
C PRO A 64 -8.80 18.30 -4.17
N ASP A 65 -10.08 18.15 -4.53
CA ASP A 65 -11.12 17.53 -3.70
C ASP A 65 -11.38 16.08 -4.06
N SER A 66 -10.70 15.54 -5.08
CA SER A 66 -10.80 14.14 -5.46
C SER A 66 -10.28 13.22 -4.35
N PHE A 67 -10.82 12.01 -4.28
CA PHE A 67 -10.37 10.98 -3.34
C PHE A 67 -8.86 10.74 -3.41
N THR A 68 -8.32 10.64 -4.61
CA THR A 68 -6.90 10.37 -4.85
C THR A 68 -6.00 11.48 -4.28
N GLU A 69 -6.36 12.75 -4.48
CA GLU A 69 -5.59 13.88 -3.94
C GLU A 69 -5.71 13.95 -2.40
N LYS A 70 -6.92 13.78 -1.84
CA LYS A 70 -7.12 13.76 -0.38
C LYS A 70 -6.39 12.60 0.29
N LEU A 71 -6.39 11.42 -0.33
CA LEU A 71 -5.62 10.28 0.17
C LEU A 71 -4.12 10.56 0.14
N THR A 72 -3.62 11.14 -0.95
CA THR A 72 -2.21 11.52 -1.09
C THR A 72 -1.79 12.48 0.03
N GLU A 73 -2.58 13.52 0.26
CA GLU A 73 -2.34 14.49 1.32
C GLU A 73 -2.35 13.84 2.71
N ALA A 74 -3.36 13.01 3.00
CA ALA A 74 -3.50 12.33 4.28
C ALA A 74 -2.34 11.35 4.58
N LEU A 75 -1.84 10.63 3.57
CA LEU A 75 -0.69 9.73 3.71
C LEU A 75 0.59 10.52 3.94
N LYS A 76 0.78 11.61 3.21
CA LYS A 76 1.93 12.51 3.39
C LYS A 76 1.97 13.12 4.80
N GLN A 77 0.82 13.58 5.32
CA GLN A 77 0.72 14.11 6.69
C GLN A 77 1.08 13.06 7.76
N ARG A 78 0.89 11.78 7.47
CA ARG A 78 1.28 10.67 8.34
C ARG A 78 2.72 10.18 8.13
N GLY A 79 3.48 10.85 7.26
CA GLY A 79 4.87 10.46 6.96
C GLY A 79 5.00 9.16 6.17
N VAL A 80 3.92 8.70 5.51
CA VAL A 80 3.96 7.49 4.68
C VAL A 80 4.57 7.84 3.33
N ASN A 81 5.70 7.18 3.00
CA ASN A 81 6.36 7.36 1.69
C ASN A 81 5.64 6.51 0.64
N VAL A 82 4.74 7.13 -0.11
CA VAL A 82 3.89 6.48 -1.11
C VAL A 82 3.83 7.28 -2.40
N GLN A 83 3.85 6.57 -3.53
CA GLN A 83 3.54 7.11 -4.85
C GLN A 83 2.16 6.60 -5.26
N ILE A 84 1.19 7.51 -5.42
CA ILE A 84 -0.15 7.15 -5.88
C ILE A 84 -0.17 7.06 -7.41
N VAL A 85 -0.71 5.95 -7.94
CA VAL A 85 -1.01 5.74 -9.36
C VAL A 85 -2.53 5.77 -9.52
N ALA A 86 -3.05 6.83 -10.13
CA ALA A 86 -4.49 6.95 -10.40
C ALA A 86 -4.86 6.10 -11.63
N SER A 87 -5.66 5.07 -11.41
CA SER A 87 -6.13 4.14 -12.46
C SER A 87 -7.63 3.87 -12.34
N SER A 88 -8.40 4.93 -12.05
CA SER A 88 -9.85 4.86 -11.93
C SER A 88 -10.52 5.43 -13.18
N VAL A 89 -11.60 4.79 -13.65
CA VAL A 89 -12.33 5.17 -14.86
C VAL A 89 -13.81 5.36 -14.53
N SER A 90 -14.30 6.58 -14.69
CA SER A 90 -15.72 6.90 -14.41
C SER A 90 -16.67 6.04 -15.23
N GLY A 91 -17.66 5.45 -14.55
CA GLY A 91 -18.65 4.59 -15.17
C GLY A 91 -18.22 3.11 -15.29
N ASP A 92 -17.03 2.75 -14.88
CA ASP A 92 -16.57 1.36 -14.89
C ASP A 92 -17.44 0.47 -14.01
N THR A 93 -17.79 -0.67 -14.55
CA THR A 93 -18.34 -1.82 -13.83
C THR A 93 -17.21 -2.78 -13.46
N THR A 94 -17.51 -3.81 -12.70
CA THR A 94 -16.54 -4.90 -12.44
C THR A 94 -16.04 -5.54 -13.74
N SER A 95 -16.90 -5.62 -14.78
CA SER A 95 -16.51 -6.11 -16.10
C SER A 95 -15.53 -5.18 -16.82
N GLY A 96 -15.75 -3.85 -16.76
CA GLY A 96 -14.84 -2.86 -17.33
C GLY A 96 -13.48 -2.90 -16.66
N GLY A 97 -13.45 -2.89 -15.32
CA GLY A 97 -12.22 -3.03 -14.56
C GLY A 97 -11.45 -4.31 -14.88
N LYS A 98 -12.15 -5.47 -14.95
CA LYS A 98 -11.55 -6.74 -15.37
C LYS A 98 -10.89 -6.66 -16.75
N ALA A 99 -11.54 -6.03 -17.72
CA ALA A 99 -11.04 -5.92 -19.08
C ALA A 99 -9.73 -5.11 -19.16
N ARG A 100 -9.58 -4.05 -18.36
CA ARG A 100 -8.38 -3.18 -18.38
C ARG A 100 -7.30 -3.54 -17.35
N LEU A 101 -7.52 -4.55 -16.49
CA LEU A 101 -6.60 -4.89 -15.42
C LEU A 101 -5.18 -5.20 -15.91
N ALA A 102 -5.05 -5.94 -17.01
CA ALA A 102 -3.74 -6.30 -17.54
C ALA A 102 -2.93 -5.06 -17.95
N TRP A 103 -3.59 -4.06 -18.53
CA TRP A 103 -2.97 -2.79 -18.87
C TRP A 103 -2.54 -2.01 -17.61
N ALA A 104 -3.41 -1.93 -16.60
CA ALA A 104 -3.09 -1.27 -15.34
C ALA A 104 -1.90 -1.92 -14.61
N LEU A 105 -1.79 -3.24 -14.64
CA LEU A 105 -0.68 -3.98 -14.02
C LEU A 105 0.67 -3.74 -14.70
N ALA A 106 0.72 -3.16 -15.91
CA ALA A 106 1.97 -2.76 -16.56
C ALA A 106 2.76 -1.73 -15.73
N ASP A 107 2.08 -0.93 -14.89
CA ASP A 107 2.69 0.02 -13.95
C ASP A 107 3.37 -0.65 -12.75
N LYS A 108 3.21 -1.97 -12.58
CA LYS A 108 3.82 -2.78 -11.50
C LYS A 108 3.57 -2.19 -10.11
N PRO A 109 2.32 -2.05 -9.65
CA PRO A 109 2.03 -1.52 -8.32
C PRO A 109 2.43 -2.52 -7.24
N ASP A 110 2.95 -2.00 -6.10
CA ASP A 110 3.22 -2.81 -4.91
C ASP A 110 1.95 -3.15 -4.14
N ALA A 111 0.98 -2.25 -4.22
CA ALA A 111 -0.34 -2.39 -3.59
C ALA A 111 -1.42 -1.75 -4.47
N ILE A 112 -2.64 -2.25 -4.31
CA ILE A 112 -3.82 -1.73 -5.00
C ILE A 112 -4.97 -1.52 -4.02
N LEU A 113 -5.63 -0.38 -4.10
CA LEU A 113 -6.97 -0.18 -3.56
C LEU A 113 -7.93 -0.49 -4.70
N LEU A 114 -8.64 -1.61 -4.58
CA LEU A 114 -9.64 -2.06 -5.55
C LEU A 114 -11.02 -1.56 -5.13
N GLU A 115 -11.57 -0.62 -5.88
CA GLU A 115 -12.86 0.05 -5.63
C GLU A 115 -13.71 -0.08 -6.90
N LEU A 116 -14.56 -1.10 -7.00
CA LEU A 116 -15.43 -1.37 -8.14
C LEU A 116 -16.72 -2.03 -7.66
N GLY A 117 -17.78 -1.87 -8.48
CA GLY A 117 -19.08 -2.50 -8.27
C GLY A 117 -20.22 -1.53 -7.99
N ALA A 118 -19.93 -0.25 -7.70
CA ALA A 118 -20.98 0.76 -7.53
C ALA A 118 -21.85 0.85 -8.80
N ASN A 119 -21.23 0.87 -9.99
CA ASN A 119 -21.96 0.91 -11.26
C ASN A 119 -22.70 -0.39 -11.57
N ASP A 120 -22.22 -1.53 -11.09
CA ASP A 120 -22.96 -2.80 -11.20
C ASP A 120 -24.26 -2.73 -10.38
N GLY A 121 -24.17 -2.27 -9.13
CA GLY A 121 -25.33 -2.06 -8.27
C GLY A 121 -26.29 -1.02 -8.84
N LEU A 122 -25.81 0.14 -9.27
CA LEU A 122 -26.66 1.20 -9.85
C LEU A 122 -27.41 0.76 -11.10
N ARG A 123 -26.84 -0.15 -11.89
CA ARG A 123 -27.45 -0.70 -13.10
C ARG A 123 -28.24 -1.98 -12.85
N GLY A 124 -28.32 -2.47 -11.63
CA GLY A 124 -29.01 -3.71 -11.29
C GLY A 124 -28.43 -4.94 -12.00
N LEU A 125 -27.11 -4.97 -12.24
CA LEU A 125 -26.46 -6.13 -12.86
C LEU A 125 -26.49 -7.32 -11.89
N GLU A 126 -26.55 -8.53 -12.45
CA GLU A 126 -26.58 -9.76 -11.64
C GLU A 126 -25.40 -9.82 -10.64
N PRO A 127 -25.67 -9.97 -9.33
CA PRO A 127 -24.60 -10.04 -8.32
C PRO A 127 -23.59 -11.16 -8.57
N ALA A 128 -24.06 -12.28 -9.13
CA ALA A 128 -23.18 -13.40 -9.49
C ALA A 128 -22.14 -13.01 -10.56
N LEU A 129 -22.48 -12.12 -11.52
CA LEU A 129 -21.56 -11.61 -12.53
C LEU A 129 -20.51 -10.70 -11.89
N SER A 130 -20.95 -9.76 -11.04
CA SER A 130 -20.05 -8.86 -10.30
C SER A 130 -19.06 -9.65 -9.44
N ARG A 131 -19.54 -10.68 -8.74
CA ARG A 131 -18.71 -11.61 -7.97
C ARG A 131 -17.66 -12.29 -8.85
N ALA A 132 -18.05 -12.87 -9.96
CA ALA A 132 -17.14 -13.60 -10.85
C ALA A 132 -16.06 -12.67 -11.44
N ASN A 133 -16.42 -11.43 -11.78
CA ASN A 133 -15.45 -10.46 -12.27
C ASN A 133 -14.45 -10.03 -11.18
N LEU A 134 -14.92 -9.71 -9.95
CA LEU A 134 -14.05 -9.37 -8.83
C LEU A 134 -13.15 -10.54 -8.45
N GLU A 135 -13.65 -11.76 -8.47
CA GLU A 135 -12.88 -12.97 -8.23
C GLU A 135 -11.73 -13.13 -9.23
N ASP A 136 -12.00 -12.96 -10.53
CA ASP A 136 -10.96 -13.01 -11.57
C ASP A 136 -9.91 -11.90 -11.38
N ILE A 137 -10.36 -10.67 -11.07
CA ILE A 137 -9.45 -9.56 -10.74
C ILE A 137 -8.54 -9.93 -9.57
N LEU A 138 -9.12 -10.41 -8.46
CA LEU A 138 -8.38 -10.77 -7.26
C LEU A 138 -7.41 -11.94 -7.50
N GLN A 139 -7.79 -12.94 -8.28
CA GLN A 139 -6.90 -14.02 -8.71
C GLN A 139 -5.65 -13.49 -9.44
N ARG A 140 -5.84 -12.62 -10.41
CA ARG A 140 -4.73 -12.03 -11.19
C ARG A 140 -3.84 -11.15 -10.31
N LEU A 141 -4.41 -10.39 -9.40
CA LEU A 141 -3.66 -9.57 -8.42
C LEU A 141 -2.84 -10.46 -7.49
N GLN A 142 -3.40 -11.57 -7.02
CA GLN A 142 -2.67 -12.54 -6.19
C GLN A 142 -1.51 -13.18 -6.97
N GLN A 143 -1.74 -13.55 -8.24
CA GLN A 143 -0.70 -14.12 -9.11
C GLN A 143 0.45 -13.13 -9.39
N SER A 144 0.15 -11.83 -9.47
CA SER A 144 1.16 -10.78 -9.65
C SER A 144 1.92 -10.42 -8.37
N GLY A 145 1.51 -10.95 -7.21
CA GLY A 145 2.09 -10.61 -5.91
C GLY A 145 1.68 -9.22 -5.39
N THR A 146 0.72 -8.55 -6.03
CA THR A 146 0.25 -7.22 -5.63
C THR A 146 -0.61 -7.32 -4.37
N ARG A 147 -0.30 -6.53 -3.34
CA ARG A 147 -1.11 -6.45 -2.12
C ARG A 147 -2.43 -5.74 -2.40
N VAL A 148 -3.53 -6.22 -1.82
CA VAL A 148 -4.87 -5.70 -2.11
C VAL A 148 -5.54 -5.20 -0.83
N LEU A 149 -6.10 -3.99 -0.91
CA LEU A 149 -7.18 -3.50 -0.06
C LEU A 149 -8.45 -3.48 -0.92
N LEU A 150 -9.41 -4.34 -0.59
CA LEU A 150 -10.72 -4.36 -1.26
C LEU A 150 -11.65 -3.36 -0.59
N ALA A 151 -12.18 -2.41 -1.34
CA ALA A 151 -13.20 -1.49 -0.90
C ALA A 151 -14.59 -2.05 -1.25
N GLY A 152 -15.39 -2.32 -0.21
CA GLY A 152 -16.74 -2.89 -0.37
C GLY A 152 -17.75 -1.86 -0.81
N MET A 153 -18.79 -2.35 -1.49
CA MET A 153 -19.97 -1.59 -1.90
C MET A 153 -21.23 -2.20 -1.31
N LYS A 154 -22.26 -1.38 -1.19
CA LYS A 154 -23.62 -1.81 -0.81
C LYS A 154 -24.56 -1.61 -1.97
N ALA A 155 -25.52 -2.51 -2.13
CA ALA A 155 -26.58 -2.38 -3.13
C ALA A 155 -27.46 -1.16 -2.84
N PRO A 156 -27.92 -0.45 -3.88
CA PRO A 156 -28.97 0.55 -3.75
C PRO A 156 -30.25 -0.06 -3.11
N PRO A 157 -30.95 0.67 -2.22
CA PRO A 157 -32.07 0.11 -1.47
C PRO A 157 -33.29 -0.22 -2.33
N ASN A 158 -33.39 0.34 -3.50
CA ASN A 158 -34.52 0.18 -4.43
C ASN A 158 -34.51 -1.12 -5.26
N LEU A 159 -33.45 -1.94 -5.16
CA LEU A 159 -33.33 -3.20 -5.90
C LEU A 159 -33.90 -4.43 -5.19
N GLY A 160 -34.47 -4.23 -4.00
CA GLY A 160 -35.09 -5.30 -3.22
C GLY A 160 -34.12 -6.05 -2.31
N LYS A 161 -34.70 -6.78 -1.35
CA LYS A 161 -33.92 -7.43 -0.27
C LYS A 161 -33.04 -8.57 -0.77
N GLU A 162 -33.54 -9.36 -1.70
CA GLU A 162 -32.79 -10.51 -2.25
C GLU A 162 -31.52 -10.03 -2.97
N TYR A 163 -31.69 -9.07 -3.87
CA TYR A 163 -30.55 -8.45 -4.55
C TYR A 163 -29.52 -7.88 -3.56
N ALA A 164 -30.01 -7.10 -2.58
CA ALA A 164 -29.13 -6.49 -1.59
C ALA A 164 -28.36 -7.53 -0.76
N GLN A 165 -29.02 -8.64 -0.37
CA GLN A 165 -28.35 -9.72 0.36
C GLN A 165 -27.28 -10.38 -0.50
N GLU A 166 -27.55 -10.67 -1.75
CA GLU A 166 -26.59 -11.28 -2.64
C GLU A 166 -25.42 -10.36 -2.96
N PHE A 167 -25.69 -9.10 -3.27
CA PHE A 167 -24.66 -8.13 -3.62
C PHE A 167 -23.76 -7.79 -2.43
N ASN A 168 -24.36 -7.51 -1.26
CA ASN A 168 -23.58 -7.04 -0.10
C ASN A 168 -22.65 -8.10 0.49
N ARG A 169 -22.91 -9.40 0.30
CA ARG A 169 -22.02 -10.48 0.75
C ARG A 169 -20.82 -10.72 -0.16
N ILE A 170 -20.78 -10.16 -1.38
CA ILE A 170 -19.68 -10.37 -2.33
C ILE A 170 -18.34 -10.01 -1.70
N TYR A 171 -18.22 -8.80 -1.17
CA TYR A 171 -16.96 -8.25 -0.70
C TYR A 171 -16.41 -8.95 0.55
N PRO A 172 -17.18 -9.17 1.63
CA PRO A 172 -16.68 -9.88 2.79
C PRO A 172 -16.31 -11.34 2.49
N GLU A 173 -17.07 -12.03 1.64
CA GLU A 173 -16.76 -13.40 1.26
C GLU A 173 -15.49 -13.49 0.41
N LEU A 174 -15.31 -12.60 -0.57
CA LEU A 174 -14.10 -12.54 -1.38
C LEU A 174 -12.89 -12.14 -0.53
N ALA A 175 -13.01 -11.14 0.35
CA ALA A 175 -11.92 -10.75 1.21
C ALA A 175 -11.46 -11.90 2.13
N ALA A 176 -12.39 -12.64 2.71
CA ALA A 176 -12.09 -13.82 3.52
C ALA A 176 -11.43 -14.93 2.70
N ARG A 177 -11.95 -15.23 1.52
CA ARG A 177 -11.42 -16.28 0.62
C ARG A 177 -10.01 -15.99 0.15
N PHE A 178 -9.72 -14.75 -0.26
CA PHE A 178 -8.41 -14.33 -0.76
C PHE A 178 -7.45 -13.90 0.38
N LYS A 179 -7.93 -13.86 1.64
CA LYS A 179 -7.17 -13.43 2.82
C LYS A 179 -6.56 -12.04 2.65
N ILE A 180 -7.36 -11.11 2.12
CA ILE A 180 -6.98 -9.71 1.87
C ILE A 180 -7.70 -8.76 2.83
N LEU A 181 -7.18 -7.53 2.91
CA LEU A 181 -7.83 -6.48 3.71
C LEU A 181 -9.13 -6.03 3.05
N LEU A 182 -10.15 -5.78 3.88
CA LEU A 182 -11.44 -5.24 3.46
C LEU A 182 -11.69 -3.91 4.17
N TYR A 183 -12.04 -2.88 3.39
CA TYR A 183 -12.76 -1.72 3.88
C TYR A 183 -14.25 -1.95 3.60
N PRO A 184 -15.10 -2.15 4.61
CA PRO A 184 -16.42 -2.78 4.42
C PRO A 184 -17.37 -2.01 3.50
N PHE A 185 -17.34 -0.69 3.55
CA PHE A 185 -18.18 0.16 2.68
C PHE A 185 -17.43 1.44 2.31
N PHE A 186 -17.09 1.62 1.05
CA PHE A 186 -16.27 2.76 0.59
C PHE A 186 -16.87 4.12 0.93
N LEU A 187 -18.20 4.22 0.91
CA LEU A 187 -18.93 5.46 1.20
C LEU A 187 -19.39 5.60 2.66
N GLU A 188 -18.81 4.81 3.59
CA GLU A 188 -19.14 4.92 5.00
C GLU A 188 -18.89 6.33 5.53
N GLY A 189 -19.93 6.93 6.16
CA GLY A 189 -19.88 8.30 6.66
C GLY A 189 -19.99 9.40 5.59
N VAL A 190 -20.12 9.03 4.32
CA VAL A 190 -20.30 9.98 3.20
C VAL A 190 -21.74 10.01 2.73
N VAL A 191 -22.40 8.86 2.72
CA VAL A 191 -23.83 8.73 2.37
C VAL A 191 -24.62 8.27 3.58
N ALA A 192 -25.87 8.77 3.67
CA ALA A 192 -26.81 8.43 4.75
C ALA A 192 -27.47 7.05 4.52
#